data_4c16927e23429088f1455f663e21f502
#
_entry.id   4c16927e23429088f1455f663e21f502
#
_cell.length_a   1.000
_cell.length_b   1.000
_cell.length_c   1.000
_cell.angle_alpha   90.00
_cell.angle_beta   90.00
_cell.angle_gamma   90.00
#
_symmetry.space_group_name_H-M   'P 1'
#
loop_
_entity.id
_entity.type
_entity.pdbx_description
1 polymer ?
#
loop_
_entity_poly.entity_id
_entity_poly.type
_entity_poly.pdbx_seq_one_letter_code
_entity_poly.pdbx_strand_id
1 'polypeptide(L)'
;EVVTEPLYQIIRTSAQVLPSQDSEKILTATTSGIINFENKDIVKGLDVKSGQILFSIDNSNMADDNLSTRREEIEAEYQKAKSNYERKQALAEDKIISESELKDVETEYLIAKKHYENMNQNFPQGKTLHRASITGSISEILVPNNSFVEAGQPIMTLAQNDRLYVRADLQSKYYPVLKDIKTANIKTLNDGNVYSLEDLSGRVLSYGKTTDISNPLIPVTFEIKNNGIIIPGSFVEMFITAESDKMGIMLPNSAIVEEMGIYCVFVQTCVDSFEKRIITKGVTDGQHTQILNGIKAGERVVSKGAVNVKLAQGSAALDPHAGHVH
;
A
#
# COMPACT_ATOMS: atom_id res chain seq x y z
N GLU A 1 35.15 -7.72 10.79
CA GLU A 1 35.54 -8.91 11.52
C GLU A 1 34.41 -9.94 11.49
N VAL A 2 34.75 -11.20 11.32
CA VAL A 2 33.81 -12.33 11.29
C VAL A 2 33.49 -12.74 12.72
N VAL A 3 32.18 -12.75 13.02
CA VAL A 3 31.70 -13.21 14.35
C VAL A 3 30.82 -14.44 14.19
N THR A 4 30.79 -15.26 15.23
CA THR A 4 29.80 -16.33 15.32
C THR A 4 28.56 -15.78 15.98
N GLU A 5 27.42 -15.91 15.30
CA GLU A 5 26.14 -15.40 15.75
C GLU A 5 25.06 -16.48 15.75
N PRO A 6 23.92 -16.28 16.43
CA PRO A 6 22.82 -17.20 16.35
C PRO A 6 22.36 -17.35 14.89
N LEU A 7 22.24 -18.58 14.43
CA LEU A 7 21.68 -18.89 13.14
C LEU A 7 20.16 -18.92 13.23
N TYR A 8 19.52 -18.61 12.12
CA TYR A 8 18.08 -18.74 11.99
C TYR A 8 17.72 -19.90 11.06
N GLN A 9 16.58 -20.51 11.31
CA GLN A 9 15.99 -21.39 10.32
C GLN A 9 15.36 -20.53 9.25
N ILE A 10 15.86 -20.59 8.02
CA ILE A 10 15.37 -19.82 6.89
C ILE A 10 14.45 -20.70 6.05
N ILE A 11 13.21 -20.22 5.84
CA ILE A 11 12.23 -20.85 4.98
C ILE A 11 12.10 -19.98 3.74
N ARG A 12 12.62 -20.48 2.61
CA ARG A 12 12.49 -19.81 1.32
C ARG A 12 11.20 -20.27 0.64
N THR A 13 10.36 -19.33 0.23
CA THR A 13 9.08 -19.58 -0.41
C THR A 13 8.69 -18.43 -1.33
N SER A 14 7.70 -18.66 -2.20
CA SER A 14 7.01 -17.60 -2.92
C SER A 14 5.83 -17.10 -2.09
N ALA A 15 5.52 -15.81 -2.22
CA ALA A 15 4.37 -15.21 -1.56
C ALA A 15 3.61 -14.31 -2.54
N GLN A 16 2.31 -14.22 -2.35
CA GLN A 16 1.44 -13.33 -3.10
C GLN A 16 1.21 -12.05 -2.33
N VAL A 17 1.31 -10.93 -3.03
CA VAL A 17 1.01 -9.60 -2.48
C VAL A 17 -0.46 -9.30 -2.71
N LEU A 18 -1.19 -9.05 -1.64
CA LEU A 18 -2.62 -8.78 -1.64
C LEU A 18 -2.89 -7.38 -1.08
N PRO A 19 -3.93 -6.68 -1.56
CA PRO A 19 -4.39 -5.47 -0.90
C PRO A 19 -4.87 -5.81 0.53
N SER A 20 -4.75 -4.87 1.47
CA SER A 20 -5.33 -5.06 2.80
C SER A 20 -6.87 -5.01 2.71
N GLN A 21 -7.57 -5.71 3.60
CA GLN A 21 -9.03 -5.80 3.54
C GLN A 21 -9.74 -4.44 3.67
N ASP A 22 -9.11 -3.49 4.37
CA ASP A 22 -9.66 -2.13 4.55
C ASP A 22 -9.22 -1.15 3.45
N SER A 23 -8.41 -1.61 2.49
CA SER A 23 -7.86 -0.75 1.44
C SER A 23 -8.81 -0.49 0.28
N GLU A 24 -9.89 -1.23 0.16
CA GLU A 24 -10.89 -1.04 -0.89
C GLU A 24 -12.16 -0.40 -0.37
N LYS A 25 -12.66 0.60 -1.10
CA LYS A 25 -13.94 1.26 -0.84
C LYS A 25 -14.78 1.27 -2.09
N ILE A 26 -15.95 0.65 -1.99
CA ILE A 26 -16.94 0.64 -3.08
C ILE A 26 -17.77 1.92 -2.94
N LEU A 27 -17.79 2.72 -3.99
CA LEU A 27 -18.70 3.84 -4.13
C LEU A 27 -19.99 3.35 -4.79
N THR A 28 -21.11 3.57 -4.10
CA THR A 28 -22.45 3.19 -4.57
C THR A 28 -23.24 4.44 -4.92
N ALA A 29 -24.20 4.30 -5.83
CA ALA A 29 -25.17 5.35 -6.11
C ALA A 29 -26.05 5.59 -4.87
N THR A 30 -26.19 6.83 -4.43
CA THR A 30 -27.07 7.19 -3.31
C THR A 30 -28.49 7.46 -3.77
N THR A 31 -28.67 7.79 -5.04
CA THR A 31 -29.97 8.05 -5.69
C THR A 31 -30.01 7.35 -7.04
N SER A 32 -31.21 7.05 -7.55
CA SER A 32 -31.37 6.59 -8.92
C SER A 32 -31.27 7.75 -9.90
N GLY A 33 -30.74 7.52 -11.11
CA GLY A 33 -30.60 8.55 -12.14
C GLY A 33 -29.56 8.23 -13.19
N ILE A 34 -29.20 9.21 -14.00
CA ILE A 34 -28.16 9.10 -15.03
C ILE A 34 -26.81 9.50 -14.41
N ILE A 35 -25.84 8.59 -14.44
CA ILE A 35 -24.50 8.88 -13.96
C ILE A 35 -23.71 9.70 -14.99
N ASN A 36 -23.00 10.72 -14.50
CA ASN A 36 -22.09 11.54 -15.29
C ASN A 36 -20.73 11.60 -14.57
N PHE A 37 -19.68 11.07 -15.18
CA PHE A 37 -18.33 11.22 -14.66
C PHE A 37 -17.87 12.67 -14.82
N GLU A 38 -17.28 13.23 -13.76
CA GLU A 38 -16.83 14.62 -13.71
C GLU A 38 -15.72 14.91 -14.73
N ASN A 39 -14.84 13.94 -14.95
CA ASN A 39 -13.77 14.03 -15.93
C ASN A 39 -13.88 12.88 -16.95
N LYS A 40 -13.61 13.18 -18.23
CA LYS A 40 -13.56 12.17 -19.30
C LYS A 40 -12.39 11.18 -19.12
N ASP A 41 -11.40 11.55 -18.31
CA ASP A 41 -10.20 10.74 -18.06
C ASP A 41 -10.36 9.81 -16.84
N ILE A 42 -11.58 9.63 -16.31
CA ILE A 42 -11.84 8.66 -15.27
C ILE A 42 -11.67 7.25 -15.84
N VAL A 43 -10.52 6.63 -15.50
CA VAL A 43 -10.12 5.30 -15.95
C VAL A 43 -9.55 4.50 -14.79
N LYS A 44 -9.52 3.19 -14.93
CA LYS A 44 -8.84 2.30 -13.99
C LYS A 44 -7.36 2.71 -13.83
N GLY A 45 -6.88 2.78 -12.59
CA GLY A 45 -5.52 3.18 -12.23
C GLY A 45 -5.33 4.70 -12.05
N LEU A 46 -6.37 5.53 -12.30
CA LEU A 46 -6.29 6.97 -12.03
C LEU A 46 -6.18 7.23 -10.53
N ASP A 47 -5.20 8.05 -10.12
CA ASP A 47 -5.05 8.50 -8.75
C ASP A 47 -6.14 9.52 -8.39
N VAL A 48 -6.69 9.38 -7.19
CA VAL A 48 -7.73 10.24 -6.65
C VAL A 48 -7.40 10.70 -5.24
N LYS A 49 -7.84 11.92 -4.89
CA LYS A 49 -7.66 12.48 -3.54
C LYS A 49 -8.99 12.42 -2.78
N SER A 50 -8.93 12.18 -1.49
CA SER A 50 -10.11 12.25 -0.61
C SER A 50 -10.81 13.60 -0.78
N GLY A 51 -12.14 13.59 -0.95
CA GLY A 51 -12.96 14.77 -1.22
C GLY A 51 -13.06 15.16 -2.70
N GLN A 52 -12.26 14.60 -3.60
CA GLN A 52 -12.35 14.85 -5.05
C GLN A 52 -13.69 14.35 -5.60
N ILE A 53 -14.38 15.17 -6.40
CA ILE A 53 -15.61 14.75 -7.09
C ILE A 53 -15.21 13.77 -8.19
N LEU A 54 -15.88 12.62 -8.23
CA LEU A 54 -15.64 11.58 -9.23
C LEU A 54 -16.78 11.51 -10.23
N PHE A 55 -18.00 11.56 -9.76
CA PHE A 55 -19.19 11.53 -10.61
C PHE A 55 -20.36 12.24 -9.96
N SER A 56 -21.33 12.58 -10.77
CA SER A 56 -22.64 13.09 -10.35
C SER A 56 -23.75 12.18 -10.88
N ILE A 57 -24.87 12.15 -10.16
CA ILE A 57 -26.09 11.47 -10.60
C ILE A 57 -27.15 12.53 -10.84
N ASP A 58 -27.67 12.57 -12.06
CA ASP A 58 -28.73 13.46 -12.49
C ASP A 58 -30.07 12.70 -12.52
N ASN A 59 -31.02 13.13 -11.71
CA ASN A 59 -32.37 12.58 -11.65
C ASN A 59 -33.46 13.60 -12.03
N SER A 60 -33.07 14.70 -12.66
CA SER A 60 -33.99 15.80 -13.03
C SER A 60 -35.16 15.36 -13.92
N ASN A 61 -35.01 14.28 -14.68
CA ASN A 61 -36.02 13.74 -15.57
C ASN A 61 -36.85 12.57 -14.99
N MET A 62 -36.71 12.29 -13.67
CA MET A 62 -37.44 11.21 -13.03
C MET A 62 -38.77 11.69 -12.45
N ALA A 63 -39.81 10.84 -12.52
CA ALA A 63 -41.14 11.14 -11.98
C ALA A 63 -41.12 11.14 -10.42
N ASP A 64 -40.36 10.22 -9.84
CA ASP A 64 -40.21 10.10 -8.39
C ASP A 64 -38.78 10.60 -7.99
N ASP A 65 -38.71 11.27 -6.82
CA ASP A 65 -37.44 11.83 -6.26
C ASP A 65 -36.73 12.87 -7.14
N ASN A 66 -37.51 13.70 -7.86
CA ASN A 66 -36.98 14.77 -8.68
C ASN A 66 -36.34 15.87 -7.82
N LEU A 67 -34.98 15.83 -7.70
CA LEU A 67 -34.24 16.80 -6.90
C LEU A 67 -34.33 18.23 -7.41
N SER A 68 -34.60 18.44 -8.70
CA SER A 68 -34.76 19.77 -9.27
C SER A 68 -36.07 20.41 -8.81
N THR A 69 -37.19 19.69 -8.83
CA THR A 69 -38.47 20.16 -8.32
C THR A 69 -38.39 20.43 -6.81
N ARG A 70 -37.82 19.53 -6.04
CA ARG A 70 -37.65 19.71 -4.59
C ARG A 70 -36.76 20.91 -4.27
N ARG A 71 -35.75 21.19 -5.08
CA ARG A 71 -34.91 22.37 -4.94
C ARG A 71 -35.70 23.65 -5.18
N GLU A 72 -36.51 23.70 -6.24
CA GLU A 72 -37.38 24.86 -6.54
C GLU A 72 -38.37 25.12 -5.40
N GLU A 73 -38.94 24.08 -4.79
CA GLU A 73 -39.83 24.18 -3.65
C GLU A 73 -39.12 24.79 -2.43
N ILE A 74 -37.94 24.27 -2.08
CA ILE A 74 -37.13 24.76 -0.94
C ILE A 74 -36.67 26.19 -1.18
N GLU A 75 -36.31 26.54 -2.42
CA GLU A 75 -35.93 27.91 -2.78
C GLU A 75 -37.10 28.87 -2.65
N ALA A 76 -38.29 28.49 -3.13
CA ALA A 76 -39.51 29.27 -3.00
C ALA A 76 -39.89 29.46 -1.51
N GLU A 77 -39.81 28.42 -0.69
CA GLU A 77 -40.04 28.49 0.74
C GLU A 77 -39.06 29.44 1.45
N TYR A 78 -37.77 29.36 1.12
CA TYR A 78 -36.75 30.27 1.64
C TYR A 78 -37.03 31.72 1.26
N GLN A 79 -37.36 32.01 -0.01
CA GLN A 79 -37.65 33.37 -0.46
C GLN A 79 -38.92 33.93 0.23
N LYS A 80 -39.94 33.08 0.42
CA LYS A 80 -41.17 33.47 1.16
C LYS A 80 -40.85 33.80 2.62
N ALA A 81 -40.10 32.94 3.32
CA ALA A 81 -39.73 33.16 4.72
C ALA A 81 -38.84 34.41 4.87
N LYS A 82 -37.87 34.60 3.97
CA LYS A 82 -37.00 35.78 3.93
C LYS A 82 -37.80 37.07 3.77
N SER A 83 -38.68 37.14 2.77
CA SER A 83 -39.49 38.33 2.52
C SER A 83 -40.44 38.64 3.69
N ASN A 84 -41.01 37.60 4.33
CA ASN A 84 -41.86 37.77 5.52
C ASN A 84 -41.04 38.33 6.71
N TYR A 85 -39.82 37.81 6.95
CA TYR A 85 -38.94 38.25 8.01
C TYR A 85 -38.54 39.74 7.78
N GLU A 86 -38.06 40.09 6.59
CA GLU A 86 -37.66 41.47 6.24
C GLU A 86 -38.81 42.48 6.44
N ARG A 87 -40.03 42.11 6.01
CA ARG A 87 -41.21 42.96 6.23
C ARG A 87 -41.53 43.11 7.73
N LYS A 88 -41.51 42.02 8.50
CA LYS A 88 -41.83 42.04 9.92
C LYS A 88 -40.74 42.78 10.72
N GLN A 89 -39.48 42.68 10.31
CA GLN A 89 -38.37 43.41 10.90
C GLN A 89 -38.60 44.91 10.77
N ALA A 90 -38.98 45.42 9.62
CA ALA A 90 -39.31 46.83 9.43
C ALA A 90 -40.49 47.28 10.31
N LEU A 91 -41.53 46.46 10.46
CA LEU A 91 -42.68 46.77 11.34
C LEU A 91 -42.29 46.72 12.84
N ALA A 92 -41.29 45.94 13.23
CA ALA A 92 -40.79 45.91 14.60
C ALA A 92 -39.97 47.15 14.91
N GLU A 93 -39.21 47.70 13.97
CA GLU A 93 -38.50 48.98 14.14
C GLU A 93 -39.47 50.14 14.41
N ASP A 94 -40.64 50.11 13.77
CA ASP A 94 -41.77 51.02 13.98
C ASP A 94 -42.61 50.69 15.24
N LYS A 95 -42.24 49.66 16.01
CA LYS A 95 -42.96 49.17 17.23
C LYS A 95 -44.43 48.74 16.94
N ILE A 96 -44.73 48.27 15.74
CA ILE A 96 -46.08 47.86 15.32
C ILE A 96 -46.34 46.40 15.71
N ILE A 97 -45.31 45.56 15.84
CA ILE A 97 -45.42 44.15 16.25
C ILE A 97 -44.66 43.88 17.51
N SER A 98 -44.97 42.77 18.20
CA SER A 98 -44.26 42.32 19.40
C SER A 98 -42.93 41.68 19.09
N GLU A 99 -41.98 41.71 20.04
CA GLU A 99 -40.70 41.02 19.95
C GLU A 99 -40.89 39.50 19.81
N SER A 100 -41.91 38.90 20.43
CA SER A 100 -42.24 37.49 20.29
C SER A 100 -42.61 37.13 18.86
N GLU A 101 -43.45 37.97 18.22
CA GLU A 101 -43.91 37.75 16.83
C GLU A 101 -42.74 37.91 15.85
N LEU A 102 -41.80 38.82 16.08
CA LEU A 102 -40.58 38.94 15.29
C LEU A 102 -39.71 37.70 15.42
N LYS A 103 -39.52 37.20 16.65
CA LYS A 103 -38.69 36.00 16.93
C LYS A 103 -39.25 34.73 16.30
N ASP A 104 -40.56 34.59 16.24
CA ASP A 104 -41.21 33.43 15.58
C ASP A 104 -40.87 33.41 14.07
N VAL A 105 -41.02 34.56 13.41
CA VAL A 105 -40.75 34.70 11.96
C VAL A 105 -39.26 34.61 11.66
N GLU A 106 -38.39 35.11 12.57
CA GLU A 106 -36.94 34.91 12.48
C GLU A 106 -36.58 33.42 12.53
N THR A 107 -37.19 32.66 13.41
CA THR A 107 -36.99 31.22 13.54
C THR A 107 -37.39 30.48 12.26
N GLU A 108 -38.56 30.82 11.69
CA GLU A 108 -39.01 30.27 10.41
C GLU A 108 -38.02 30.57 9.27
N TYR A 109 -37.52 31.80 9.20
CA TYR A 109 -36.53 32.20 8.22
C TYR A 109 -35.21 31.45 8.36
N LEU A 110 -34.71 31.27 9.61
CA LEU A 110 -33.47 30.53 9.88
C LEU A 110 -33.59 29.06 9.52
N ILE A 111 -34.75 28.43 9.76
CA ILE A 111 -35.00 27.03 9.36
C ILE A 111 -35.00 26.91 7.83
N ALA A 112 -35.79 27.76 7.15
CA ALA A 112 -35.86 27.74 5.68
C ALA A 112 -34.50 28.04 5.04
N LYS A 113 -33.74 28.98 5.60
CA LYS A 113 -32.36 29.30 5.18
C LYS A 113 -31.45 28.09 5.30
N LYS A 114 -31.51 27.38 6.42
CA LYS A 114 -30.68 26.18 6.65
C LYS A 114 -31.02 25.05 5.69
N HIS A 115 -32.31 24.85 5.37
CA HIS A 115 -32.74 23.88 4.37
C HIS A 115 -32.21 24.24 2.98
N TYR A 116 -32.30 25.52 2.58
CA TYR A 116 -31.80 26.01 1.30
C TYR A 116 -30.26 25.86 1.18
N GLU A 117 -29.52 26.24 2.23
CA GLU A 117 -28.06 26.08 2.26
C GLU A 117 -27.64 24.62 2.17
N ASN A 118 -28.28 23.72 2.92
CA ASN A 118 -28.02 22.27 2.85
C ASN A 118 -28.30 21.71 1.46
N MET A 119 -29.41 22.13 0.83
CA MET A 119 -29.77 21.69 -0.50
C MET A 119 -28.73 22.13 -1.54
N ASN A 120 -28.26 23.36 -1.48
CA ASN A 120 -27.26 23.87 -2.41
C ASN A 120 -25.88 23.26 -2.22
N GLN A 121 -25.51 22.90 -0.96
CA GLN A 121 -24.21 22.27 -0.67
C GLN A 121 -24.17 20.80 -1.13
N ASN A 122 -25.25 20.07 -0.89
CA ASN A 122 -25.30 18.64 -1.13
C ASN A 122 -25.77 18.28 -2.55
N PHE A 123 -26.60 19.14 -3.16
CA PHE A 123 -27.24 18.90 -4.45
C PHE A 123 -27.13 20.11 -5.39
N PRO A 124 -25.90 20.54 -5.74
CA PRO A 124 -25.72 21.67 -6.63
C PRO A 124 -26.37 21.37 -7.99
N GLN A 125 -27.19 22.30 -8.46
CA GLN A 125 -27.94 22.16 -9.73
C GLN A 125 -28.87 20.94 -9.81
N GLY A 126 -29.36 20.42 -8.66
CA GLY A 126 -30.24 19.25 -8.62
C GLY A 126 -29.55 17.92 -8.91
N LYS A 127 -28.21 17.86 -8.82
CA LYS A 127 -27.41 16.64 -9.01
C LYS A 127 -26.80 16.19 -7.70
N THR A 128 -26.76 14.88 -7.51
CA THR A 128 -26.05 14.29 -6.36
C THR A 128 -24.58 14.12 -6.70
N LEU A 129 -23.68 14.79 -5.95
CA LEU A 129 -22.23 14.68 -6.15
C LEU A 129 -21.65 13.55 -5.31
N HIS A 130 -20.88 12.69 -5.95
CA HIS A 130 -20.15 11.61 -5.31
C HIS A 130 -18.64 11.91 -5.29
N ARG A 131 -18.08 11.89 -4.07
CA ARG A 131 -16.68 12.22 -3.83
C ARG A 131 -15.90 10.99 -3.41
N ALA A 132 -14.61 10.98 -3.73
CA ALA A 132 -13.69 9.97 -3.21
C ALA A 132 -13.68 10.01 -1.68
N SER A 133 -13.95 8.89 -1.03
CA SER A 133 -13.92 8.76 0.43
C SER A 133 -12.51 8.59 0.98
N ILE A 134 -11.57 8.15 0.13
CA ILE A 134 -10.16 7.89 0.45
C ILE A 134 -9.26 8.51 -0.61
N THR A 135 -7.99 8.74 -0.26
CA THR A 135 -6.92 9.00 -1.23
C THR A 135 -6.36 7.66 -1.68
N GLY A 136 -6.22 7.46 -2.99
CA GLY A 136 -5.78 6.19 -3.58
C GLY A 136 -5.94 6.21 -5.08
N SER A 137 -6.29 5.08 -5.67
CA SER A 137 -6.54 4.96 -7.12
C SER A 137 -7.84 4.24 -7.41
N ILE A 138 -8.38 4.43 -8.61
CA ILE A 138 -9.56 3.70 -9.09
C ILE A 138 -9.13 2.27 -9.42
N SER A 139 -9.62 1.30 -8.63
CA SER A 139 -9.36 -0.12 -8.86
C SER A 139 -10.22 -0.70 -9.97
N GLU A 140 -11.50 -0.30 -10.01
CA GLU A 140 -12.46 -0.80 -10.99
C GLU A 140 -13.58 0.20 -11.23
N ILE A 141 -14.11 0.23 -12.45
CA ILE A 141 -15.31 0.99 -12.84
C ILE A 141 -16.35 -0.03 -13.29
N LEU A 142 -17.48 -0.07 -12.58
CA LEU A 142 -18.50 -1.11 -12.73
C LEU A 142 -19.64 -0.70 -13.68
N VAL A 143 -19.76 0.58 -14.00
CA VAL A 143 -20.82 1.11 -14.85
C VAL A 143 -20.26 2.05 -15.90
N PRO A 144 -20.81 2.06 -17.12
CA PRO A 144 -20.41 3.03 -18.15
C PRO A 144 -20.92 4.45 -17.83
N ASN A 145 -20.20 5.45 -18.32
CA ASN A 145 -20.66 6.84 -18.23
C ASN A 145 -21.97 7.03 -19.01
N ASN A 146 -22.83 7.94 -18.55
CA ASN A 146 -24.15 8.24 -19.09
C ASN A 146 -25.14 7.06 -19.04
N SER A 147 -24.91 6.04 -18.23
CA SER A 147 -25.89 4.97 -18.00
C SER A 147 -26.84 5.32 -16.86
N PHE A 148 -27.99 4.66 -16.86
CA PHE A 148 -28.92 4.70 -15.74
C PHE A 148 -28.41 3.79 -14.62
N VAL A 149 -28.48 4.28 -13.37
CA VAL A 149 -28.09 3.55 -12.16
C VAL A 149 -29.22 3.62 -11.13
N GLU A 150 -29.34 2.58 -10.32
CA GLU A 150 -30.30 2.51 -9.22
C GLU A 150 -29.64 2.87 -7.88
N ALA A 151 -30.42 3.41 -6.94
CA ALA A 151 -29.92 3.66 -5.58
C ALA A 151 -29.38 2.35 -4.95
N GLY A 152 -28.19 2.40 -4.37
CA GLY A 152 -27.48 1.25 -3.81
C GLY A 152 -26.61 0.48 -4.82
N GLN A 153 -26.70 0.78 -6.13
CA GLN A 153 -25.89 0.11 -7.15
C GLN A 153 -24.41 0.48 -6.99
N PRO A 154 -23.49 -0.51 -7.00
CA PRO A 154 -22.05 -0.26 -7.03
C PRO A 154 -21.64 0.43 -8.35
N ILE A 155 -20.85 1.49 -8.24
CA ILE A 155 -20.42 2.32 -9.37
C ILE A 155 -18.94 2.12 -9.67
N MET A 156 -18.09 2.25 -8.65
CA MET A 156 -16.65 2.06 -8.78
C MET A 156 -16.03 1.66 -7.46
N THR A 157 -14.86 1.05 -7.55
CA THR A 157 -14.05 0.67 -6.40
C THR A 157 -12.80 1.54 -6.36
N LEU A 158 -12.53 2.14 -5.20
CA LEU A 158 -11.29 2.85 -4.89
C LEU A 158 -10.39 1.94 -4.08
N ALA A 159 -9.10 1.92 -4.38
CA ALA A 159 -8.10 1.19 -3.63
C ALA A 159 -7.06 2.14 -3.03
N GLN A 160 -6.77 1.93 -1.75
CA GLN A 160 -5.67 2.59 -1.04
C GLN A 160 -4.58 1.54 -0.82
N ASN A 161 -3.45 1.69 -1.53
CA ASN A 161 -2.38 0.71 -1.55
C ASN A 161 -1.24 1.07 -0.57
N ASP A 162 -1.53 1.76 0.52
CA ASP A 162 -0.55 2.14 1.55
C ASP A 162 -0.17 0.98 2.48
N ARG A 163 -1.05 -0.01 2.62
CA ARG A 163 -0.83 -1.25 3.35
C ARG A 163 -1.14 -2.45 2.46
N LEU A 164 -0.25 -3.43 2.49
CA LEU A 164 -0.38 -4.66 1.73
C LEU A 164 -0.23 -5.86 2.66
N TYR A 165 -0.88 -6.94 2.27
CA TYR A 165 -0.66 -8.26 2.86
C TYR A 165 0.23 -9.09 1.94
N VAL A 166 1.26 -9.70 2.52
CA VAL A 166 2.10 -10.66 1.83
C VAL A 166 1.78 -12.04 2.39
N ARG A 167 1.13 -12.85 1.59
CA ARG A 167 0.70 -14.20 1.97
C ARG A 167 1.64 -15.23 1.39
N ALA A 168 2.32 -15.95 2.26
CA ALA A 168 3.15 -17.10 1.95
C ALA A 168 2.43 -18.39 2.35
N ASP A 169 2.38 -19.37 1.47
CA ASP A 169 1.79 -20.67 1.74
C ASP A 169 2.92 -21.70 2.02
N LEU A 170 3.03 -22.16 3.27
CA LEU A 170 4.11 -23.00 3.75
C LEU A 170 3.71 -24.47 3.84
N GLN A 171 4.66 -25.37 3.58
CA GLN A 171 4.47 -26.79 3.78
C GLN A 171 4.24 -27.12 5.27
N SER A 172 3.39 -28.11 5.55
CA SER A 172 3.01 -28.52 6.90
C SER A 172 4.19 -28.93 7.79
N LYS A 173 5.32 -29.34 7.22
CA LYS A 173 6.55 -29.66 7.96
C LYS A 173 7.10 -28.47 8.78
N TYR A 174 6.77 -27.23 8.39
CA TYR A 174 7.19 -26.01 9.08
C TYR A 174 6.25 -25.58 10.22
N TYR A 175 5.13 -26.30 10.41
CA TYR A 175 4.17 -25.97 11.46
C TYR A 175 4.80 -25.77 12.86
N PRO A 176 5.74 -26.64 13.31
CA PRO A 176 6.33 -26.49 14.65
C PRO A 176 7.09 -25.17 14.87
N VAL A 177 7.62 -24.57 13.79
CA VAL A 177 8.45 -23.35 13.88
C VAL A 177 7.68 -22.06 13.56
N LEU A 178 6.40 -22.15 13.21
CA LEU A 178 5.61 -20.96 12.85
C LEU A 178 5.48 -19.95 13.99
N LYS A 179 5.39 -20.43 15.23
CA LYS A 179 5.34 -19.59 16.45
C LYS A 179 6.63 -18.83 16.71
N ASP A 180 7.76 -19.34 16.19
CA ASP A 180 9.12 -18.83 16.42
C ASP A 180 9.56 -17.90 15.25
N ILE A 181 8.65 -17.60 14.30
CA ILE A 181 8.92 -16.64 13.22
C ILE A 181 9.15 -15.26 13.83
N LYS A 182 10.32 -14.68 13.55
CA LYS A 182 10.71 -13.35 14.03
C LYS A 182 10.56 -12.28 12.97
N THR A 183 11.06 -12.55 11.77
CA THR A 183 11.10 -11.60 10.68
C THR A 183 11.07 -12.32 9.33
N ALA A 184 11.07 -11.55 8.27
CA ALA A 184 11.21 -12.04 6.91
C ALA A 184 11.90 -11.01 6.03
N ASN A 185 12.60 -11.47 5.02
CA ASN A 185 13.08 -10.62 3.93
C ASN A 185 12.25 -10.90 2.68
N ILE A 186 11.94 -9.85 1.95
CA ILE A 186 11.10 -9.87 0.75
C ILE A 186 11.95 -9.45 -0.43
N LYS A 187 12.12 -10.34 -1.40
CA LYS A 187 12.79 -10.03 -2.66
C LYS A 187 11.76 -9.79 -3.74
N THR A 188 11.78 -8.58 -4.27
CA THR A 188 10.91 -8.20 -5.38
C THR A 188 11.45 -8.77 -6.70
N LEU A 189 10.53 -9.15 -7.60
CA LEU A 189 10.90 -9.64 -8.91
C LEU A 189 11.16 -8.49 -9.91
N ASN A 190 10.70 -7.28 -9.59
CA ASN A 190 10.79 -6.12 -10.48
C ASN A 190 12.21 -5.55 -10.56
N ASP A 191 12.85 -5.37 -9.41
CA ASP A 191 14.17 -4.75 -9.28
C ASP A 191 15.23 -5.72 -8.71
N GLY A 192 14.78 -6.90 -8.24
CA GLY A 192 15.65 -7.92 -7.64
C GLY A 192 16.20 -7.55 -6.27
N ASN A 193 15.76 -6.42 -5.70
CA ASN A 193 16.20 -5.97 -4.38
C ASN A 193 15.55 -6.79 -3.27
N VAL A 194 16.25 -6.86 -2.14
CA VAL A 194 15.78 -7.53 -0.92
C VAL A 194 15.50 -6.47 0.14
N TYR A 195 14.27 -6.43 0.59
CA TYR A 195 13.78 -5.54 1.64
C TYR A 195 13.51 -6.34 2.90
N SER A 196 14.00 -5.89 4.04
CA SER A 196 13.63 -6.50 5.30
C SER A 196 12.20 -6.12 5.68
N LEU A 197 11.53 -6.97 6.46
CA LEU A 197 10.21 -6.68 7.00
C LEU A 197 10.22 -5.38 7.82
N GLU A 198 11.35 -5.08 8.49
CA GLU A 198 11.55 -3.85 9.26
C GLU A 198 11.61 -2.61 8.36
N ASP A 199 12.37 -2.66 7.24
CA ASP A 199 12.43 -1.56 6.25
C ASP A 199 11.06 -1.20 5.70
N LEU A 200 10.17 -2.19 5.58
CA LEU A 200 8.80 -2.03 5.13
C LEU A 200 7.82 -1.75 6.29
N SER A 201 8.32 -1.46 7.49
CA SER A 201 7.52 -1.27 8.72
C SER A 201 6.47 -2.40 8.87
N GLY A 202 6.88 -3.61 8.52
CA GLY A 202 6.02 -4.77 8.45
C GLY A 202 6.02 -5.58 9.74
N ARG A 203 5.07 -6.50 9.82
CA ARG A 203 4.94 -7.44 10.94
C ARG A 203 4.28 -8.74 10.49
N VAL A 204 4.48 -9.80 11.26
CA VAL A 204 3.69 -11.02 11.12
C VAL A 204 2.27 -10.73 11.60
N LEU A 205 1.29 -10.88 10.72
CA LEU A 205 -0.10 -10.62 11.04
C LEU A 205 -0.77 -11.89 11.58
N SER A 206 -0.60 -13.00 10.87
CA SER A 206 -1.20 -14.27 11.26
C SER A 206 -0.50 -15.46 10.61
N TYR A 207 -0.67 -16.62 11.21
CA TYR A 207 -0.38 -17.91 10.57
C TYR A 207 -1.57 -18.85 10.77
N GLY A 208 -1.86 -19.64 9.71
CA GLY A 208 -2.98 -20.58 9.71
C GLY A 208 -2.80 -21.67 10.74
N LYS A 209 -3.89 -21.97 11.46
CA LYS A 209 -3.95 -23.09 12.43
C LYS A 209 -4.61 -24.33 11.84
N THR A 210 -5.19 -24.19 10.64
CA THR A 210 -5.88 -25.26 9.92
C THR A 210 -5.43 -25.24 8.46
N THR A 211 -5.40 -26.41 7.84
CA THR A 211 -5.21 -26.57 6.39
C THR A 211 -6.51 -27.05 5.77
N ASP A 212 -6.76 -26.70 4.52
CA ASP A 212 -7.85 -27.24 3.73
C ASP A 212 -7.40 -28.54 3.04
N ILE A 213 -8.34 -29.47 2.83
CA ILE A 213 -8.08 -30.72 2.11
C ILE A 213 -7.63 -30.44 0.68
N SER A 214 -8.17 -29.40 0.07
CA SER A 214 -7.81 -28.94 -1.29
C SER A 214 -6.47 -28.20 -1.35
N ASN A 215 -6.02 -27.61 -0.23
CA ASN A 215 -4.73 -26.92 -0.13
C ASN A 215 -4.06 -27.24 1.22
N PRO A 216 -3.17 -28.24 1.28
CA PRO A 216 -2.53 -28.68 2.51
C PRO A 216 -1.43 -27.73 3.01
N LEU A 217 -1.30 -26.55 2.41
CA LEU A 217 -0.33 -25.55 2.80
C LEU A 217 -0.87 -24.66 3.93
N ILE A 218 0.02 -24.19 4.77
CA ILE A 218 -0.31 -23.31 5.89
C ILE A 218 -0.05 -21.87 5.47
N PRO A 219 -1.09 -21.02 5.40
CA PRO A 219 -0.90 -19.63 5.07
C PRO A 219 -0.25 -18.87 6.23
N VAL A 220 0.78 -18.12 5.92
CA VAL A 220 1.39 -17.12 6.81
C VAL A 220 1.24 -15.77 6.16
N THR A 221 0.63 -14.84 6.87
CA THR A 221 0.33 -13.50 6.35
C THR A 221 1.16 -12.47 7.09
N PHE A 222 1.83 -11.63 6.34
CA PHE A 222 2.58 -10.47 6.83
C PHE A 222 1.85 -9.21 6.37
N GLU A 223 1.81 -8.21 7.23
CA GLU A 223 1.39 -6.86 6.88
C GLU A 223 2.64 -6.02 6.62
N ILE A 224 2.64 -5.24 5.54
CA ILE A 224 3.72 -4.32 5.20
C ILE A 224 3.14 -2.96 4.83
N LYS A 225 3.93 -1.90 5.04
CA LYS A 225 3.63 -0.57 4.51
C LYS A 225 4.19 -0.48 3.08
N ASN A 226 3.34 -0.07 2.16
CA ASN A 226 3.74 0.12 0.77
C ASN A 226 4.13 1.57 0.51
N ASN A 227 5.35 1.77 0.06
CA ASN A 227 5.89 3.06 -0.36
C ASN A 227 5.90 3.19 -1.90
N GLY A 228 5.05 2.42 -2.61
CA GLY A 228 5.01 2.38 -4.07
C GLY A 228 6.03 1.40 -4.70
N ILE A 229 6.80 0.67 -3.89
CA ILE A 229 7.84 -0.27 -4.36
C ILE A 229 7.21 -1.60 -4.78
N ILE A 230 6.23 -2.07 -4.02
CA ILE A 230 5.61 -3.38 -4.20
C ILE A 230 4.24 -3.22 -4.84
N ILE A 231 4.00 -3.94 -5.93
CA ILE A 231 2.76 -3.86 -6.70
C ILE A 231 1.75 -4.87 -6.15
N PRO A 232 0.53 -4.44 -5.74
CA PRO A 232 -0.53 -5.35 -5.35
C PRO A 232 -0.84 -6.36 -6.47
N GLY A 233 -1.11 -7.61 -6.12
CA GLY A 233 -1.36 -8.70 -7.07
C GLY A 233 -0.09 -9.39 -7.58
N SER A 234 1.11 -8.83 -7.34
CA SER A 234 2.38 -9.45 -7.73
C SER A 234 2.77 -10.62 -6.84
N PHE A 235 3.76 -11.38 -7.31
CA PHE A 235 4.46 -12.38 -6.51
C PHE A 235 5.83 -11.87 -6.11
N VAL A 236 6.27 -12.27 -4.93
CA VAL A 236 7.58 -11.97 -4.36
C VAL A 236 8.22 -13.25 -3.83
N GLU A 237 9.55 -13.27 -3.75
CA GLU A 237 10.26 -14.32 -3.04
C GLU A 237 10.45 -13.90 -1.59
N MET A 238 10.11 -14.80 -0.66
CA MET A 238 10.26 -14.54 0.78
C MET A 238 11.28 -15.47 1.42
N PHE A 239 12.05 -14.90 2.33
CA PHE A 239 12.97 -15.61 3.25
C PHE A 239 12.44 -15.38 4.66
N ILE A 240 11.61 -16.32 5.13
CA ILE A 240 11.03 -16.26 6.47
C ILE A 240 12.03 -16.80 7.47
N THR A 241 12.28 -16.06 8.53
CA THR A 241 13.31 -16.32 9.52
C THR A 241 12.67 -16.70 10.85
N ALA A 242 12.95 -17.90 11.33
CA ALA A 242 12.54 -18.41 12.64
C ALA A 242 13.75 -18.64 13.53
N GLU A 243 13.60 -18.51 14.83
CA GLU A 243 14.69 -18.77 15.79
C GLU A 243 15.24 -20.19 15.69
N SER A 244 16.53 -20.33 15.93
CA SER A 244 17.23 -21.62 15.98
C SER A 244 18.31 -21.57 17.07
N ASP A 245 18.53 -22.68 17.76
CA ASP A 245 19.55 -22.80 18.79
C ASP A 245 20.99 -22.99 18.23
N LYS A 246 21.16 -22.91 16.92
CA LYS A 246 22.44 -23.11 16.25
C LYS A 246 23.22 -21.81 16.17
N MET A 247 24.54 -21.91 16.34
CA MET A 247 25.47 -20.80 16.11
C MET A 247 26.23 -21.01 14.80
N GLY A 248 26.61 -19.95 14.11
CA GLY A 248 27.37 -20.02 12.87
C GLY A 248 27.86 -18.67 12.38
N ILE A 249 28.45 -18.67 11.21
CA ILE A 249 28.98 -17.47 10.57
C ILE A 249 28.03 -17.07 9.44
N MET A 250 27.58 -15.82 9.47
CA MET A 250 26.82 -15.19 8.38
C MET A 250 27.67 -14.08 7.78
N LEU A 251 27.68 -13.99 6.44
CA LEU A 251 28.33 -12.89 5.73
C LEU A 251 27.33 -12.19 4.82
N PRO A 252 27.43 -10.86 4.64
CA PRO A 252 26.63 -10.16 3.66
C PRO A 252 26.95 -10.69 2.26
N ASN A 253 25.93 -10.81 1.41
CA ASN A 253 26.09 -11.35 0.05
C ASN A 253 27.10 -10.53 -0.78
N SER A 254 27.29 -9.24 -0.47
CA SER A 254 28.32 -8.38 -1.07
C SER A 254 29.78 -8.78 -0.79
N ALA A 255 30.00 -9.61 0.25
CA ALA A 255 31.32 -10.15 0.55
C ALA A 255 31.67 -11.40 -0.28
N ILE A 256 30.68 -12.04 -0.87
CA ILE A 256 30.82 -13.32 -1.57
C ILE A 256 30.93 -13.06 -3.07
N VAL A 257 32.01 -13.57 -3.65
CA VAL A 257 32.26 -13.47 -5.09
C VAL A 257 32.14 -14.87 -5.71
N GLU A 258 31.39 -14.93 -6.80
CA GLU A 258 31.30 -16.17 -7.61
C GLU A 258 32.29 -16.10 -8.77
N GLU A 259 32.95 -17.21 -9.01
CA GLU A 259 33.88 -17.36 -10.11
C GLU A 259 33.84 -18.80 -10.62
N MET A 260 33.38 -18.96 -11.87
CA MET A 260 33.23 -20.27 -12.52
C MET A 260 32.49 -21.31 -11.67
N GLY A 261 31.44 -20.89 -10.95
CA GLY A 261 30.64 -21.78 -10.09
C GLY A 261 31.26 -22.03 -8.70
N ILE A 262 32.42 -21.43 -8.39
CA ILE A 262 33.08 -21.52 -7.09
C ILE A 262 32.84 -20.21 -6.33
N TYR A 263 32.49 -20.32 -5.05
CA TYR A 263 32.28 -19.17 -4.20
C TYR A 263 33.54 -18.88 -3.37
N CYS A 264 33.94 -17.62 -3.32
CA CYS A 264 35.11 -17.20 -2.56
C CYS A 264 34.86 -15.87 -1.84
N VAL A 265 35.68 -15.63 -0.83
CA VAL A 265 35.74 -14.37 -0.10
C VAL A 265 37.20 -13.90 -0.08
N PHE A 266 37.42 -12.63 0.24
CA PHE A 266 38.75 -12.06 0.42
C PHE A 266 38.98 -11.80 1.91
N VAL A 267 39.92 -12.53 2.49
CA VAL A 267 40.33 -12.40 3.89
C VAL A 267 41.56 -11.49 3.98
N GLN A 268 41.50 -10.45 4.79
CA GLN A 268 42.62 -9.55 5.02
C GLN A 268 43.66 -10.25 5.88
N THR A 269 44.84 -10.44 5.36
CA THR A 269 45.99 -11.05 6.09
C THR A 269 46.95 -9.99 6.65
N CYS A 270 47.12 -8.87 5.94
CA CYS A 270 47.87 -7.68 6.34
C CYS A 270 47.15 -6.43 5.92
N VAL A 271 47.67 -5.25 6.27
CA VAL A 271 46.99 -3.96 5.96
C VAL A 271 46.59 -3.83 4.49
N ASP A 272 47.47 -4.27 3.56
CA ASP A 272 47.27 -4.13 2.12
C ASP A 272 47.21 -5.49 1.39
N SER A 273 47.09 -6.60 2.13
CA SER A 273 47.10 -7.93 1.53
C SER A 273 45.83 -8.69 1.80
N PHE A 274 45.27 -9.25 0.73
CA PHE A 274 44.05 -10.03 0.78
C PHE A 274 44.28 -11.42 0.18
N GLU A 275 43.91 -12.45 0.93
CA GLU A 275 43.93 -13.83 0.49
C GLU A 275 42.54 -14.22 -0.05
N LYS A 276 42.52 -14.75 -1.29
CA LYS A 276 41.31 -15.36 -1.84
C LYS A 276 41.12 -16.72 -1.21
N ARG A 277 39.96 -16.92 -0.57
CA ARG A 277 39.65 -18.17 0.11
C ARG A 277 38.31 -18.72 -0.39
N ILE A 278 38.34 -20.00 -0.80
CA ILE A 278 37.18 -20.74 -1.25
C ILE A 278 36.28 -21.03 -0.04
N ILE A 279 34.99 -20.86 -0.19
CA ILE A 279 34.00 -21.08 0.85
C ILE A 279 32.92 -22.06 0.39
N THR A 280 32.29 -22.73 1.37
CA THR A 280 31.08 -23.48 1.18
C THR A 280 29.89 -22.68 1.76
N LYS A 281 28.94 -22.34 0.89
CA LYS A 281 27.72 -21.62 1.31
C LYS A 281 26.70 -22.56 1.93
N GLY A 282 26.01 -22.07 2.94
CA GLY A 282 24.80 -22.65 3.51
C GLY A 282 23.54 -21.93 3.02
N VAL A 283 22.58 -21.75 3.93
CA VAL A 283 21.33 -21.05 3.68
C VAL A 283 21.53 -19.54 3.56
N THR A 284 20.63 -18.87 2.84
CA THR A 284 20.63 -17.40 2.73
C THR A 284 19.27 -16.83 3.11
N ASP A 285 19.28 -15.66 3.73
CA ASP A 285 18.09 -14.84 4.00
C ASP A 285 17.81 -13.76 2.93
N GLY A 286 18.58 -13.83 1.82
CA GLY A 286 18.52 -12.87 0.72
C GLY A 286 19.52 -11.71 0.87
N GLN A 287 19.90 -11.31 2.08
CA GLN A 287 20.89 -10.27 2.36
C GLN A 287 22.23 -10.85 2.84
N HIS A 288 22.17 -11.87 3.69
CA HIS A 288 23.31 -12.58 4.24
C HIS A 288 23.28 -14.06 3.84
N THR A 289 24.43 -14.69 3.80
CA THR A 289 24.56 -16.12 3.52
C THR A 289 25.41 -16.77 4.61
N GLN A 290 24.94 -17.91 5.11
CA GLN A 290 25.67 -18.75 6.03
C GLN A 290 26.92 -19.31 5.35
N ILE A 291 28.03 -19.31 6.05
CA ILE A 291 29.27 -19.95 5.61
C ILE A 291 29.49 -21.20 6.43
N LEU A 292 29.50 -22.35 5.74
CA LEU A 292 29.70 -23.66 6.36
C LEU A 292 31.18 -23.98 6.56
N ASN A 293 32.03 -23.61 5.59
CA ASN A 293 33.46 -23.83 5.59
C ASN A 293 34.22 -22.73 4.85
N GLY A 294 35.51 -22.54 5.19
CA GLY A 294 36.42 -21.66 4.47
C GLY A 294 36.86 -20.43 5.26
N ILE A 295 36.14 -20.06 6.33
CA ILE A 295 36.50 -18.93 7.21
C ILE A 295 36.33 -19.30 8.69
N LYS A 296 36.97 -18.54 9.55
CA LYS A 296 36.91 -18.70 11.02
C LYS A 296 36.47 -17.38 11.68
N ALA A 297 35.86 -17.48 12.84
CA ALA A 297 35.57 -16.32 13.68
C ALA A 297 36.90 -15.58 14.04
N GLY A 298 36.83 -14.25 14.07
CA GLY A 298 37.98 -13.37 14.30
C GLY A 298 38.72 -12.94 13.03
N GLU A 299 38.51 -13.60 11.90
CA GLU A 299 39.10 -13.18 10.61
C GLU A 299 38.42 -11.91 10.06
N ARG A 300 39.18 -11.11 9.32
CA ARG A 300 38.65 -9.91 8.65
C ARG A 300 38.35 -10.21 7.19
N VAL A 301 37.07 -10.15 6.81
CA VAL A 301 36.61 -10.38 5.44
C VAL A 301 36.17 -9.07 4.83
N VAL A 302 36.46 -8.87 3.55
CA VAL A 302 36.00 -7.72 2.78
C VAL A 302 34.49 -7.82 2.59
N SER A 303 33.72 -6.99 3.30
CA SER A 303 32.25 -6.99 3.27
C SER A 303 31.66 -6.15 2.13
N LYS A 304 32.37 -5.11 1.69
CA LYS A 304 31.99 -4.24 0.57
C LYS A 304 33.15 -4.08 -0.38
N GLY A 305 32.88 -4.13 -1.70
CA GLY A 305 33.92 -3.97 -2.72
C GLY A 305 34.76 -5.24 -2.98
N ALA A 306 34.31 -6.43 -2.57
CA ALA A 306 35.00 -7.69 -2.83
C ALA A 306 35.29 -7.91 -4.34
N VAL A 307 34.40 -7.46 -5.22
CA VAL A 307 34.59 -7.49 -6.68
C VAL A 307 35.77 -6.59 -7.09
N ASN A 308 35.95 -5.44 -6.47
CA ASN A 308 37.09 -4.55 -6.78
C ASN A 308 38.42 -5.17 -6.38
N VAL A 309 38.47 -5.87 -5.24
CA VAL A 309 39.69 -6.63 -4.82
C VAL A 309 39.99 -7.73 -5.83
N LYS A 310 38.97 -8.45 -6.31
CA LYS A 310 39.11 -9.45 -7.37
C LYS A 310 39.73 -8.85 -8.64
N LEU A 311 39.21 -7.70 -9.11
CA LEU A 311 39.72 -7.03 -10.32
C LEU A 311 41.16 -6.56 -10.15
N ALA A 312 41.50 -6.02 -8.99
CA ALA A 312 42.89 -5.58 -8.67
C ALA A 312 43.88 -6.75 -8.69
N GLN A 313 43.50 -7.92 -8.16
CA GLN A 313 44.34 -9.12 -8.24
C GLN A 313 44.52 -9.61 -9.69
N GLY A 314 43.47 -9.55 -10.52
CA GLY A 314 43.57 -9.91 -11.93
C GLY A 314 44.48 -8.98 -12.76
N SER A 315 44.48 -7.69 -12.44
CA SER A 315 45.36 -6.72 -13.13
C SER A 315 46.83 -6.81 -12.65
N ALA A 316 47.09 -7.14 -11.41
CA ALA A 316 48.44 -7.37 -10.89
C ALA A 316 49.10 -8.66 -11.45
N ALA A 317 48.29 -9.63 -11.91
CA ALA A 317 48.81 -10.84 -12.57
C ALA A 317 49.23 -10.61 -14.05
N LEU A 318 48.87 -9.48 -14.63
CA LEU A 318 49.34 -9.01 -15.94
C LEU A 318 50.52 -8.07 -15.73
N ASP A 319 51.69 -8.62 -15.31
CA ASP A 319 52.94 -7.87 -15.16
C ASP A 319 53.37 -7.32 -16.55
N PRO A 320 53.50 -5.98 -16.72
CA PRO A 320 53.89 -5.40 -17.96
C PRO A 320 55.35 -5.67 -18.37
N HIS A 321 56.13 -6.35 -17.50
CA HIS A 321 57.58 -6.55 -17.72
C HIS A 321 58.00 -7.94 -18.20
N ALA A 322 57.06 -8.83 -18.54
CA ALA A 322 57.40 -10.15 -19.09
C ALA A 322 57.76 -10.13 -20.60
N GLY A 323 58.09 -8.95 -21.19
CA GLY A 323 58.29 -8.77 -22.63
C GLY A 323 59.63 -8.20 -23.08
N HIS A 324 60.71 -8.22 -22.26
CA HIS A 324 62.04 -7.86 -22.75
C HIS A 324 63.03 -8.98 -22.44
N VAL A 325 63.11 -9.92 -23.37
CA VAL A 325 64.32 -10.78 -23.51
C VAL A 325 65.04 -10.28 -24.78
N HIS A 326 66.21 -9.77 -24.58
CA HIS A 326 67.19 -9.46 -25.65
C HIS A 326 67.78 -10.74 -26.22
#